data_d7d255a58cea597962e91dab8d58bbc8
#
_entry.id   d7d255a58cea597962e91dab8d58bbc8
#
_cell.length_a   1.000
_cell.length_b   1.000
_cell.length_c   1.000
_cell.angle_alpha   90.00
_cell.angle_beta   90.00
_cell.angle_gamma   90.00
#
_symmetry.space_group_name_H-M   'P 1'
#
loop_
_entity.id
_entity.type
_entity.pdbx_description
1 polymer ?
#
loop_
_entity_poly.entity_id
_entity_poly.type
_entity_poly.pdbx_seq_one_letter_code
_entity_poly.pdbx_strand_id
1 'polypeptide(L)'
;MRRYSFATIPVVLVLILYNAPAIWARDRNNCLKDTVTSISPPDQGRVNEITKMLMEDPKGFGDPCNNRTHWDQLKASGRYIKVLNEADKLMIQGLPVWNEDVYMGFFTKGDSQSGKDMQSNRMRAFVQLVWAECIDNKGKYVPAIEKALKDLITQKTWVHPRNF
;
A
#
# COMPACT_ATOMS: atom_id res chain seq x y z
N MET A 1 -44.07 -5.99 57.12
CA MET A 1 -43.03 -6.95 56.80
C MET A 1 -43.52 -7.84 55.66
N ARG A 2 -43.14 -7.62 54.45
CA ARG A 2 -43.44 -8.50 53.29
C ARG A 2 -42.13 -9.12 52.88
N ARG A 3 -42.00 -10.43 53.00
CA ARG A 3 -40.87 -11.23 52.52
C ARG A 3 -41.10 -11.48 51.04
N TYR A 4 -40.12 -11.04 50.15
CA TYR A 4 -40.08 -11.45 48.77
C TYR A 4 -39.33 -12.77 48.68
N SER A 5 -40.04 -13.77 48.18
CA SER A 5 -39.51 -15.10 47.84
C SER A 5 -38.72 -14.99 46.56
N PHE A 6 -37.44 -15.39 46.56
CA PHE A 6 -36.64 -15.53 45.35
C PHE A 6 -37.15 -16.74 44.53
N ALA A 7 -37.80 -16.46 43.42
CA ALA A 7 -38.20 -17.48 42.46
C ALA A 7 -36.97 -18.06 41.78
N THR A 8 -36.83 -19.34 41.84
CA THR A 8 -35.87 -20.18 41.14
C THR A 8 -35.90 -19.91 39.64
N ILE A 9 -34.82 -19.35 39.09
CA ILE A 9 -34.60 -19.24 37.62
C ILE A 9 -34.39 -20.67 37.13
N PRO A 10 -35.15 -21.16 36.14
CA PRO A 10 -35.04 -22.54 35.70
C PRO A 10 -33.68 -22.74 34.97
N VAL A 11 -32.96 -23.75 35.43
CA VAL A 11 -31.68 -24.25 34.91
C VAL A 11 -31.72 -24.58 33.43
N VAL A 12 -32.91 -24.64 32.84
CA VAL A 12 -33.11 -24.92 31.39
C VAL A 12 -32.57 -23.81 30.47
N LEU A 13 -32.47 -22.56 30.90
CA LEU A 13 -32.00 -21.46 30.04
C LEU A 13 -30.48 -21.44 29.86
N VAL A 14 -29.73 -22.09 30.75
CA VAL A 14 -28.27 -22.15 30.68
C VAL A 14 -27.79 -23.21 29.70
N LEU A 15 -28.54 -24.25 29.46
CA LEU A 15 -28.17 -25.36 28.55
C LEU A 15 -28.38 -25.04 27.08
N ILE A 16 -29.19 -24.04 26.75
CA ILE A 16 -29.42 -23.64 25.34
C ILE A 16 -28.26 -22.81 24.78
N LEU A 17 -27.48 -22.14 25.64
CA LEU A 17 -26.33 -21.35 25.22
C LEU A 17 -25.04 -22.20 24.97
N TYR A 18 -25.00 -23.44 25.47
CA TYR A 18 -23.85 -24.33 25.28
C TYR A 18 -23.92 -25.18 24.03
N ASN A 19 -25.04 -25.23 23.33
CA ASN A 19 -25.24 -25.99 22.10
C ASN A 19 -25.49 -25.13 20.89
N ALA A 20 -25.03 -23.84 20.88
CA ALA A 20 -24.93 -23.10 19.64
C ALA A 20 -23.86 -23.83 18.79
N PRO A 21 -24.24 -24.46 17.65
CA PRO A 21 -23.23 -25.09 16.82
C PRO A 21 -22.26 -24.01 16.40
N ALA A 22 -20.96 -24.31 16.46
CA ALA A 22 -19.85 -23.50 16.00
C ALA A 22 -19.89 -23.35 14.45
N ILE A 23 -21.02 -22.87 13.91
CA ILE A 23 -21.27 -22.67 12.48
C ILE A 23 -20.55 -21.40 11.99
N TRP A 24 -20.06 -20.55 12.91
CA TRP A 24 -19.40 -19.29 12.58
C TRP A 24 -17.87 -19.31 12.63
N ALA A 25 -17.27 -20.41 13.04
CA ALA A 25 -15.84 -20.62 12.88
C ALA A 25 -15.55 -21.21 11.49
N ARG A 26 -16.00 -20.55 10.44
CA ARG A 26 -15.54 -20.87 9.09
C ARG A 26 -14.05 -20.54 9.05
N ASP A 27 -13.25 -21.57 8.99
CA ASP A 27 -11.81 -21.53 8.99
C ASP A 27 -11.33 -20.62 7.86
N ARG A 28 -11.01 -19.35 8.21
CA ARG A 28 -10.50 -18.36 7.27
C ARG A 28 -9.17 -18.79 6.64
N ASN A 29 -8.48 -19.72 7.26
CA ASN A 29 -7.22 -20.27 6.75
C ASN A 29 -7.43 -21.24 5.59
N ASN A 30 -8.59 -21.88 5.46
CA ASN A 30 -8.91 -22.75 4.32
C ASN A 30 -9.32 -21.97 3.07
N CYS A 31 -10.00 -20.83 3.22
CA CYS A 31 -10.42 -20.03 2.06
C CYS A 31 -9.22 -19.49 1.25
N LEU A 32 -8.09 -19.21 1.89
CA LEU A 32 -6.88 -18.72 1.22
C LEU A 32 -6.05 -19.87 0.60
N LYS A 33 -6.06 -21.06 1.21
CA LYS A 33 -5.34 -22.23 0.68
C LYS A 33 -5.96 -22.74 -0.62
N ASP A 34 -7.28 -22.80 -0.70
CA ASP A 34 -7.98 -23.32 -1.88
C ASP A 34 -7.90 -22.35 -3.08
N THR A 35 -7.71 -21.06 -2.85
CA THR A 35 -7.64 -20.06 -3.93
C THR A 35 -6.24 -19.99 -4.57
N VAL A 36 -5.18 -20.29 -3.82
CA VAL A 36 -3.79 -20.20 -4.31
C VAL A 36 -3.35 -21.47 -5.07
N THR A 37 -3.96 -22.62 -4.78
CA THR A 37 -3.58 -23.91 -5.40
C THR A 37 -4.14 -24.14 -6.80
N SER A 38 -5.02 -23.26 -7.30
CA SER A 38 -5.68 -23.43 -8.60
C SER A 38 -5.25 -22.46 -9.70
N ILE A 39 -4.22 -21.64 -9.46
CA ILE A 39 -3.66 -20.79 -10.53
C ILE A 39 -2.83 -21.72 -11.43
N SER A 40 -3.44 -22.20 -12.49
CA SER A 40 -2.70 -22.87 -13.56
C SER A 40 -1.63 -21.92 -14.12
N PRO A 41 -0.42 -22.41 -14.42
CA PRO A 41 0.57 -21.59 -15.11
C PRO A 41 -0.08 -21.03 -16.39
N PRO A 42 0.27 -19.79 -16.77
CA PRO A 42 -0.33 -19.17 -17.94
C PRO A 42 -0.04 -20.00 -19.18
N ASP A 43 -1.02 -20.12 -20.07
CA ASP A 43 -0.84 -20.77 -21.36
C ASP A 43 0.28 -20.05 -22.14
N GLN A 44 1.36 -20.75 -22.43
CA GLN A 44 2.52 -20.20 -23.12
C GLN A 44 2.17 -19.68 -24.52
N GLY A 45 1.19 -20.30 -25.19
CA GLY A 45 0.68 -19.83 -26.47
C GLY A 45 0.08 -18.43 -26.34
N ARG A 46 -0.73 -18.23 -25.32
CA ARG A 46 -1.36 -16.94 -25.03
C ARG A 46 -0.34 -15.88 -24.59
N VAL A 47 0.66 -16.27 -23.78
CA VAL A 47 1.77 -15.37 -23.41
C VAL A 47 2.52 -14.91 -24.65
N ASN A 48 2.88 -15.82 -25.55
CA ASN A 48 3.60 -15.50 -26.79
C ASN A 48 2.77 -14.60 -27.74
N GLU A 49 1.47 -14.81 -27.80
CA GLU A 49 0.55 -13.96 -28.57
C GLU A 49 0.54 -12.54 -28.02
N ILE A 50 0.37 -12.38 -26.69
CA ILE A 50 0.38 -11.07 -26.03
C ILE A 50 1.74 -10.40 -26.21
N THR A 51 2.84 -11.14 -26.06
CA THR A 51 4.20 -10.59 -26.23
C THR A 51 4.41 -10.00 -27.62
N LYS A 52 3.86 -10.64 -28.67
CA LYS A 52 3.93 -10.10 -30.05
C LYS A 52 3.11 -8.81 -30.23
N MET A 53 2.12 -8.58 -29.38
CA MET A 53 1.29 -7.36 -29.42
C MET A 53 1.91 -6.21 -28.62
N LEU A 54 2.87 -6.52 -27.74
CA LEU A 54 3.57 -5.50 -26.95
C LEU A 54 4.67 -4.85 -27.80
N MET A 55 4.92 -3.60 -27.55
CA MET A 55 6.07 -2.90 -28.15
C MET A 55 7.36 -3.47 -27.58
N GLU A 56 8.39 -3.69 -28.43
CA GLU A 56 9.72 -4.15 -27.99
C GLU A 56 10.37 -3.17 -27.01
N ASP A 57 10.12 -1.88 -27.20
CA ASP A 57 10.63 -0.80 -26.35
C ASP A 57 9.44 0.08 -25.93
N PRO A 58 8.72 -0.29 -24.84
CA PRO A 58 7.56 0.47 -24.41
C PRO A 58 7.99 1.85 -23.90
N LYS A 59 7.59 2.87 -24.64
CA LYS A 59 7.74 4.25 -24.18
C LYS A 59 6.84 4.44 -22.95
N GLY A 60 7.45 4.76 -21.81
CA GLY A 60 6.71 5.11 -20.59
C GLY A 60 5.77 6.31 -20.81
N PHE A 61 4.88 6.54 -19.85
CA PHE A 61 4.02 7.72 -19.84
C PHE A 61 4.85 8.96 -19.48
N GLY A 62 4.71 10.03 -20.25
CA GLY A 62 5.37 11.31 -20.01
C GLY A 62 6.76 11.41 -20.63
N ASP A 63 7.43 12.51 -20.33
CA ASP A 63 8.76 12.77 -20.83
C ASP A 63 9.82 12.08 -19.97
N PRO A 64 10.69 11.24 -20.56
CA PRO A 64 11.78 10.63 -19.81
C PRO A 64 12.78 11.69 -19.35
N CYS A 65 13.47 11.46 -18.23
CA CYS A 65 14.43 12.44 -17.65
C CYS A 65 15.56 12.83 -18.59
N ASN A 66 15.90 12.00 -19.57
CA ASN A 66 16.91 12.30 -20.59
C ASN A 66 16.40 13.23 -21.72
N ASN A 67 15.09 13.48 -21.82
CA ASN A 67 14.54 14.51 -22.72
C ASN A 67 14.73 15.90 -22.09
N ARG A 68 15.93 16.45 -22.23
CA ARG A 68 16.30 17.69 -21.54
C ARG A 68 15.50 18.91 -21.95
N THR A 69 15.01 18.97 -23.18
CA THR A 69 14.27 20.14 -23.69
C THR A 69 13.09 20.51 -22.79
N HIS A 70 12.28 19.51 -22.42
CA HIS A 70 11.11 19.75 -21.56
C HIS A 70 11.52 20.08 -20.10
N TRP A 71 12.40 19.30 -19.53
CA TRP A 71 12.80 19.47 -18.12
C TRP A 71 13.57 20.74 -17.87
N ASP A 72 14.42 21.18 -18.84
CA ASP A 72 15.16 22.43 -18.72
C ASP A 72 14.23 23.64 -18.86
N GLN A 73 13.19 23.58 -19.68
CA GLN A 73 12.14 24.60 -19.74
C GLN A 73 11.36 24.67 -18.41
N LEU A 74 11.02 23.53 -17.83
CA LEU A 74 10.37 23.50 -16.50
C LEU A 74 11.24 24.12 -15.43
N LYS A 75 12.56 23.80 -15.42
CA LYS A 75 13.53 24.37 -14.51
C LYS A 75 13.62 25.88 -14.66
N ALA A 76 13.76 26.37 -15.89
CA ALA A 76 13.85 27.78 -16.21
C ALA A 76 12.59 28.58 -15.81
N SER A 77 11.42 27.95 -15.81
CA SER A 77 10.16 28.59 -15.42
C SER A 77 10.08 28.99 -13.95
N GLY A 78 10.95 28.42 -13.10
CA GLY A 78 10.93 28.63 -11.64
C GLY A 78 9.71 28.05 -10.90
N ARG A 79 8.75 27.48 -11.62
CA ARG A 79 7.49 26.94 -11.03
C ARG A 79 7.74 25.80 -10.02
N TYR A 80 8.82 25.08 -10.21
CA TYR A 80 9.13 23.85 -9.46
C TYR A 80 10.16 24.04 -8.34
N ILE A 81 10.48 25.27 -7.99
CA ILE A 81 11.43 25.55 -6.90
C ILE A 81 10.98 24.92 -5.57
N LYS A 82 9.68 24.86 -5.33
CA LYS A 82 9.12 24.19 -4.14
C LYS A 82 9.39 22.68 -4.15
N VAL A 83 9.34 22.04 -5.32
CA VAL A 83 9.64 20.61 -5.46
C VAL A 83 11.09 20.34 -5.09
N LEU A 84 12.03 21.16 -5.56
CA LEU A 84 13.44 21.04 -5.24
C LEU A 84 13.69 21.27 -3.74
N ASN A 85 13.09 22.29 -3.14
CA ASN A 85 13.23 22.58 -1.72
C ASN A 85 12.69 21.44 -0.83
N GLU A 86 11.56 20.83 -1.20
CA GLU A 86 11.03 19.69 -0.45
C GLU A 86 11.88 18.43 -0.67
N ALA A 87 12.40 18.23 -1.89
CA ALA A 87 13.32 17.12 -2.16
C ALA A 87 14.62 17.25 -1.34
N ASP A 88 15.13 18.47 -1.16
CA ASP A 88 16.30 18.74 -0.30
C ASP A 88 16.04 18.33 1.16
N LYS A 89 14.84 18.58 1.67
CA LYS A 89 14.45 18.11 3.00
C LYS A 89 14.37 16.59 3.05
N LEU A 90 13.78 15.95 2.02
CA LEU A 90 13.65 14.50 1.93
C LEU A 90 15.00 13.79 1.84
N MET A 91 16.02 14.38 1.25
CA MET A 91 17.39 13.84 1.27
C MET A 91 17.93 13.64 2.68
N ILE A 92 17.55 14.52 3.61
CA ILE A 92 17.99 14.49 5.01
C ILE A 92 17.08 13.59 5.84
N GLN A 93 15.77 13.73 5.66
CA GLN A 93 14.76 13.05 6.48
C GLN A 93 14.47 11.61 6.04
N GLY A 94 14.66 11.31 4.76
CA GLY A 94 14.23 10.06 4.14
C GLY A 94 12.72 10.01 3.92
N LEU A 95 12.22 8.81 3.56
CA LEU A 95 10.78 8.58 3.45
C LEU A 95 10.12 8.62 4.83
N PRO A 96 8.84 9.03 4.90
CA PRO A 96 8.04 8.84 6.11
C PRO A 96 8.10 7.39 6.57
N VAL A 97 8.29 7.18 7.88
CA VAL A 97 8.47 5.84 8.47
C VAL A 97 7.19 5.02 8.30
N TRP A 98 7.37 3.74 7.94
CA TRP A 98 6.27 2.78 7.98
C TRP A 98 5.87 2.53 9.43
N ASN A 99 4.59 2.59 9.73
CA ASN A 99 4.03 2.31 11.04
C ASN A 99 2.94 1.23 10.92
N GLU A 100 3.21 0.07 11.47
CA GLU A 100 2.31 -1.09 11.41
C GLU A 100 0.99 -0.83 12.12
N ASP A 101 1.01 -0.17 13.28
CA ASP A 101 -0.21 0.12 14.05
C ASP A 101 -1.13 1.09 13.30
N VAL A 102 -0.55 2.04 12.57
CA VAL A 102 -1.29 2.95 11.69
C VAL A 102 -1.88 2.18 10.51
N TYR A 103 -1.10 1.27 9.91
CA TYR A 103 -1.60 0.43 8.81
C TYR A 103 -2.73 -0.48 9.28
N MET A 104 -2.57 -1.13 10.44
CA MET A 104 -3.57 -2.01 11.04
C MET A 104 -4.77 -1.26 11.65
N GLY A 105 -4.73 0.06 11.71
CA GLY A 105 -5.80 0.90 12.29
C GLY A 105 -7.16 0.67 11.66
N PHE A 106 -7.23 0.30 10.37
CA PHE A 106 -8.48 -0.07 9.72
C PHE A 106 -9.13 -1.30 10.38
N PHE A 107 -8.34 -2.33 10.68
CA PHE A 107 -8.84 -3.59 11.25
C PHE A 107 -9.13 -3.48 12.74
N THR A 108 -8.39 -2.64 13.45
CA THR A 108 -8.47 -2.54 14.92
C THR A 108 -9.39 -1.43 15.41
N LYS A 109 -9.55 -0.36 14.64
CA LYS A 109 -10.26 0.87 15.05
C LYS A 109 -11.23 1.40 14.00
N GLY A 110 -11.31 0.77 12.82
CA GLY A 110 -12.08 1.27 11.68
C GLY A 110 -11.47 2.50 10.98
N ASP A 111 -10.23 2.87 11.32
CA ASP A 111 -9.52 4.01 10.72
C ASP A 111 -8.87 3.61 9.39
N SER A 112 -9.60 3.81 8.31
CA SER A 112 -9.10 3.53 6.96
C SER A 112 -8.24 4.66 6.38
N GLN A 113 -8.32 5.87 6.95
CA GLN A 113 -7.69 7.04 6.35
C GLN A 113 -6.21 7.14 6.69
N SER A 114 -5.84 6.96 7.97
CA SER A 114 -4.46 7.11 8.42
C SER A 114 -3.49 6.14 7.72
N GLY A 115 -3.87 4.87 7.56
CA GLY A 115 -3.07 3.87 6.83
C GLY A 115 -2.89 4.22 5.34
N LYS A 116 -3.96 4.71 4.71
CA LYS A 116 -3.94 5.21 3.33
C LYS A 116 -3.00 6.41 3.18
N ASP A 117 -3.12 7.38 4.07
CA ASP A 117 -2.32 8.59 4.02
C ASP A 117 -0.83 8.29 4.24
N MET A 118 -0.51 7.38 5.16
CA MET A 118 0.85 6.90 5.36
C MET A 118 1.45 6.32 4.07
N GLN A 119 0.75 5.39 3.41
CA GLN A 119 1.23 4.80 2.15
C GLN A 119 1.37 5.85 1.04
N SER A 120 0.36 6.71 0.89
CA SER A 120 0.35 7.76 -0.12
C SER A 120 1.46 8.78 0.09
N ASN A 121 1.76 9.15 1.34
CA ASN A 121 2.82 10.08 1.68
C ASN A 121 4.20 9.49 1.38
N ARG A 122 4.42 8.20 1.64
CA ARG A 122 5.66 7.50 1.30
C ARG A 122 5.90 7.50 -0.22
N MET A 123 4.87 7.12 -0.99
CA MET A 123 4.95 7.12 -2.45
C MET A 123 5.16 8.54 -3.01
N ARG A 124 4.44 9.53 -2.47
CA ARG A 124 4.59 10.93 -2.88
C ARG A 124 6.01 11.45 -2.63
N ALA A 125 6.59 11.13 -1.49
CA ALA A 125 7.96 11.52 -1.18
C ALA A 125 8.98 10.91 -2.15
N PHE A 126 8.81 9.63 -2.50
CA PHE A 126 9.63 8.99 -3.53
C PHE A 126 9.51 9.67 -4.89
N VAL A 127 8.29 9.86 -5.37
CA VAL A 127 8.01 10.53 -6.66
C VAL A 127 8.60 11.94 -6.68
N GLN A 128 8.54 12.66 -5.56
CA GLN A 128 9.08 14.01 -5.44
C GLN A 128 10.61 14.04 -5.60
N LEU A 129 11.34 13.06 -5.05
CA LEU A 129 12.78 12.91 -5.27
C LEU A 129 13.10 12.64 -6.74
N VAL A 130 12.34 11.75 -7.39
CA VAL A 130 12.51 11.45 -8.83
C VAL A 130 12.27 12.68 -9.69
N TRP A 131 11.20 13.44 -9.42
CA TRP A 131 10.92 14.68 -10.13
C TRP A 131 12.03 15.72 -9.94
N ALA A 132 12.52 15.85 -8.71
CA ALA A 132 13.62 16.78 -8.43
C ALA A 132 14.89 16.43 -9.21
N GLU A 133 15.23 15.13 -9.33
CA GLU A 133 16.36 14.69 -10.15
C GLU A 133 16.12 14.97 -11.63
N CYS A 134 14.94 14.67 -12.17
CA CYS A 134 14.62 14.98 -13.57
C CYS A 134 14.71 16.47 -13.88
N ILE A 135 14.32 17.34 -12.92
CA ILE A 135 14.41 18.81 -13.08
C ILE A 135 15.86 19.29 -12.96
N ASP A 136 16.58 18.87 -11.91
CA ASP A 136 17.94 19.37 -11.64
C ASP A 136 19.00 18.68 -12.50
N ASN A 137 18.87 17.39 -12.71
CA ASN A 137 19.72 16.54 -13.57
C ASN A 137 21.23 16.62 -13.22
N LYS A 138 21.54 16.60 -11.94
CA LYS A 138 22.91 16.66 -11.43
C LYS A 138 23.36 15.42 -10.67
N GLY A 139 22.50 14.40 -10.57
CA GLY A 139 22.74 13.21 -9.77
C GLY A 139 22.62 13.45 -8.26
N LYS A 140 22.21 14.65 -7.86
CA LYS A 140 22.14 15.06 -6.45
C LYS A 140 21.18 14.18 -5.64
N TYR A 141 20.03 13.84 -6.23
CA TYR A 141 18.96 13.11 -5.55
C TYR A 141 19.06 11.59 -5.75
N VAL A 142 19.90 11.11 -6.66
CA VAL A 142 20.02 9.68 -7.00
C VAL A 142 20.26 8.79 -5.78
N PRO A 143 21.19 9.10 -4.85
CA PRO A 143 21.39 8.24 -3.66
C PRO A 143 20.16 8.17 -2.76
N ALA A 144 19.40 9.29 -2.65
CA ALA A 144 18.17 9.32 -1.88
C ALA A 144 17.04 8.53 -2.57
N ILE A 145 16.96 8.58 -3.90
CA ILE A 145 16.02 7.80 -4.72
C ILE A 145 16.29 6.30 -4.54
N GLU A 146 17.54 5.87 -4.64
CA GLU A 146 17.93 4.47 -4.47
C GLU A 146 17.57 3.96 -3.06
N LYS A 147 17.88 4.74 -2.04
CA LYS A 147 17.52 4.42 -0.65
C LYS A 147 16.00 4.34 -0.48
N ALA A 148 15.27 5.31 -1.01
CA ALA A 148 13.82 5.38 -0.94
C ALA A 148 13.15 4.21 -1.69
N LEU A 149 13.68 3.86 -2.87
CA LEU A 149 13.20 2.71 -3.63
C LEU A 149 13.41 1.41 -2.85
N LYS A 150 14.61 1.22 -2.28
CA LYS A 150 14.92 0.05 -1.45
C LYS A 150 13.97 -0.05 -0.25
N ASP A 151 13.68 1.06 0.41
CA ASP A 151 12.75 1.12 1.54
C ASP A 151 11.30 0.79 1.12
N LEU A 152 10.87 1.25 -0.04
CA LEU A 152 9.55 0.94 -0.59
C LEU A 152 9.42 -0.54 -0.97
N ILE A 153 10.39 -1.13 -1.68
CA ILE A 153 10.30 -2.53 -2.11
C ILE A 153 10.41 -3.53 -0.96
N THR A 154 10.97 -3.11 0.18
CA THR A 154 11.08 -3.94 1.39
C THR A 154 9.91 -3.76 2.36
N GLN A 155 8.96 -2.84 2.09
CA GLN A 155 7.79 -2.71 2.95
C GLN A 155 6.91 -3.97 2.91
N LYS A 156 6.26 -4.28 4.02
CA LYS A 156 5.51 -5.55 4.21
C LYS A 156 4.40 -5.77 3.19
N THR A 157 3.76 -4.71 2.71
CA THR A 157 2.63 -4.79 1.78
C THR A 157 2.48 -3.53 0.95
N TRP A 158 1.98 -3.71 -0.27
CA TRP A 158 1.57 -2.65 -1.19
C TRP A 158 0.05 -2.51 -1.25
N VAL A 159 -0.66 -3.44 -0.61
CA VAL A 159 -2.12 -3.45 -0.60
C VAL A 159 -2.63 -2.36 0.33
N HIS A 160 -3.64 -1.65 -0.14
CA HIS A 160 -4.30 -0.63 0.67
C HIS A 160 -5.08 -1.31 1.80
N PRO A 161 -5.05 -0.81 3.07
CA PRO A 161 -5.71 -1.46 4.20
C PRO A 161 -7.20 -1.76 3.96
N ARG A 162 -7.82 -0.97 3.10
CA ARG A 162 -9.24 -1.06 2.78
C ARG A 162 -9.60 -2.13 1.75
N ASN A 163 -8.60 -2.72 1.10
CA ASN A 163 -8.78 -3.65 -0.02
C ASN A 163 -8.48 -5.11 0.36
N PHE A 164 -8.51 -5.43 1.65
CA PHE A 164 -8.45 -6.80 2.16
C PHE A 164 -9.82 -7.44 2.27
#